data_e0b2789fb7bced8200dbd66c21645055
#
_entry.id   e0b2789fb7bced8200dbd66c21645055
#
_cell.length_a   1.000
_cell.length_b   1.000
_cell.length_c   1.000
_cell.angle_alpha   90.00
_cell.angle_beta   90.00
_cell.angle_gamma   90.00
#
_symmetry.space_group_name_H-M   'P 1'
#
loop_
_entity.id
_entity.type
_entity.pdbx_description
1 polymer ?
#
loop_
_entity_poly.entity_id
_entity_poly.type
_entity_poly.pdbx_seq_one_letter_code
_entity_poly.pdbx_strand_id
1 'polypeptide(L)'
;MNKIVKKAFLLAALFFAATAVSAQEALKSTEEEYYDFLALQGITQRPTLNYRTLSDSVWSIGTETKTFTDEDGNEQTVEEPLAHPWQHNNLGKMRTLWQPQTASENGYLRGVPQGIFLKIYGPEWYNSFNTAAPYGQNDGALWQGKGYNTSLTAGARLEVYGLELTIKPQVNFSQNMSFDYITPNYAKTDKDGNPTIFSGGAAEYGYYGVTSIDAPQRFGNKPFFTFDWGDTEIRYSWRTLTVGFGTQTIWLGPAQLNPIIHSNNAPSYPKFDIGLRKQRIVIPKLGWYLGDLELRCWWGKLCESDYFDTIDSNDSNLISGVSAAWSLPWIFKGLTIGINRTMLSKWDDISAYSLFRIYVPKLGTAAGKDNNDQRFSLTIDYQIPKVGLELYLEWARNDYSPDINYILRYPFHTQGWTAGIKKSVKFSDSFRGEFLLECTNLESSRDYELMWPTTFYAHHIITQGYTNGGQWLGAGIGTGGNSQYIRFKLYYPKGYWNLFFQRNNPDLDYTWYIDRTDVPERSVRVKLILGTDALYFLTENLTISGGLTSCYELNPLNDNDAASNRRLNFLIHAAVKYNF
;
A
#
# COMPACT_ATOMS: atom_id res chain seq x y z
N MET A 1 -29.43 -33.64 -19.98
CA MET A 1 -28.29 -32.71 -19.87
C MET A 1 -27.23 -33.15 -20.85
N ASN A 2 -26.97 -32.33 -21.88
CA ASN A 2 -26.25 -32.70 -23.10
C ASN A 2 -24.77 -33.06 -22.79
N LYS A 3 -24.20 -34.09 -23.42
CA LYS A 3 -22.81 -34.53 -23.23
C LYS A 3 -21.78 -33.38 -23.38
N ILE A 4 -22.11 -32.36 -24.17
CA ILE A 4 -21.30 -31.15 -24.36
C ILE A 4 -21.28 -30.29 -23.10
N VAL A 5 -22.44 -30.12 -22.42
CA VAL A 5 -22.56 -29.34 -21.16
C VAL A 5 -21.82 -30.04 -20.01
N LYS A 6 -21.86 -31.42 -19.97
CA LYS A 6 -21.05 -32.18 -19.00
C LYS A 6 -19.54 -32.04 -19.25
N LYS A 7 -19.11 -32.05 -20.52
CA LYS A 7 -17.69 -31.84 -20.86
C LYS A 7 -17.24 -30.41 -20.58
N ALA A 8 -18.09 -29.41 -20.86
CA ALA A 8 -17.79 -28.02 -20.52
C ALA A 8 -17.73 -27.79 -19.00
N PHE A 9 -18.65 -28.45 -18.25
CA PHE A 9 -18.62 -28.40 -16.79
C PHE A 9 -17.42 -29.15 -16.18
N LEU A 10 -17.01 -30.29 -16.81
CA LEU A 10 -15.82 -31.03 -16.39
C LEU A 10 -14.53 -30.28 -16.76
N LEU A 11 -14.48 -29.61 -17.91
CA LEU A 11 -13.38 -28.72 -18.29
C LEU A 11 -13.31 -27.48 -17.39
N ALA A 12 -14.45 -26.87 -17.06
CA ALA A 12 -14.51 -25.77 -16.10
C ALA A 12 -14.10 -26.24 -14.69
N ALA A 13 -14.58 -27.41 -14.24
CA ALA A 13 -14.18 -27.97 -12.95
C ALA A 13 -12.70 -28.42 -12.92
N LEU A 14 -12.15 -28.92 -14.03
CA LEU A 14 -10.72 -29.19 -14.18
C LEU A 14 -9.89 -27.90 -14.26
N PHE A 15 -10.42 -26.85 -14.89
CA PHE A 15 -9.81 -25.51 -14.89
C PHE A 15 -9.81 -24.91 -13.48
N PHE A 16 -10.91 -25.06 -12.72
CA PHE A 16 -10.99 -24.67 -11.31
C PHE A 16 -10.16 -25.56 -10.38
N ALA A 17 -10.00 -26.85 -10.69
CA ALA A 17 -9.15 -27.75 -9.88
C ALA A 17 -7.66 -27.63 -10.18
N ALA A 18 -7.29 -27.11 -11.36
CA ALA A 18 -5.89 -26.84 -11.73
C ALA A 18 -5.39 -25.45 -11.29
N THR A 19 -6.26 -24.61 -10.69
CA THR A 19 -5.95 -23.25 -10.25
C THR A 19 -5.80 -23.13 -8.73
N ALA A 20 -5.49 -24.23 -8.04
CA ALA A 20 -5.20 -24.14 -6.63
C ALA A 20 -3.71 -23.86 -6.47
N VAL A 21 -3.32 -22.62 -6.19
CA VAL A 21 -2.21 -22.24 -5.29
C VAL A 21 -1.66 -20.83 -5.54
N SER A 22 -1.74 -19.92 -4.55
CA SER A 22 -1.02 -18.66 -4.65
C SER A 22 -1.10 -17.75 -3.44
N ALA A 23 -0.27 -16.76 -3.35
CA ALA A 23 -0.14 -15.83 -2.26
C ALA A 23 -0.39 -14.39 -2.65
N GLN A 24 -0.49 -13.58 -1.64
CA GLN A 24 -0.70 -12.17 -1.65
C GLN A 24 0.39 -11.43 -2.43
N GLU A 25 0.03 -10.90 -3.57
CA GLU A 25 0.81 -9.89 -4.25
C GLU A 25 0.11 -8.54 -4.06
N ALA A 26 0.60 -7.81 -3.11
CA ALA A 26 0.23 -6.44 -2.92
C ALA A 26 0.83 -5.56 -4.02
N LEU A 27 0.49 -4.29 -4.03
CA LEU A 27 0.97 -3.30 -4.98
C LEU A 27 2.50 -3.20 -5.08
N LYS A 28 3.21 -3.55 -4.01
CA LYS A 28 4.64 -3.84 -4.04
C LYS A 28 4.86 -5.33 -4.26
N SER A 29 4.36 -5.82 -5.39
CA SER A 29 4.79 -7.13 -5.86
C SER A 29 6.31 -7.16 -5.98
N THR A 30 6.88 -8.34 -5.90
CA THR A 30 8.30 -8.57 -6.15
C THR A 30 8.77 -7.94 -7.47
N GLU A 31 7.91 -7.94 -8.49
CA GLU A 31 8.16 -7.33 -9.79
C GLU A 31 8.24 -5.80 -9.69
N GLU A 32 7.23 -5.15 -9.10
CA GLU A 32 7.19 -3.71 -8.92
C GLU A 32 8.38 -3.20 -8.08
N GLU A 33 8.70 -3.89 -7.00
CA GLU A 33 9.83 -3.53 -6.14
C GLU A 33 11.17 -3.66 -6.89
N TYR A 34 11.32 -4.70 -7.70
CA TYR A 34 12.52 -4.89 -8.52
C TYR A 34 12.69 -3.82 -9.58
N TYR A 35 11.63 -3.45 -10.30
CA TYR A 35 11.72 -2.38 -11.29
C TYR A 35 11.90 -1.00 -10.67
N ASP A 36 11.31 -0.75 -9.51
CA ASP A 36 11.56 0.48 -8.74
C ASP A 36 13.04 0.59 -8.34
N PHE A 37 13.64 -0.52 -7.93
CA PHE A 37 15.08 -0.60 -7.70
C PHE A 37 15.90 -0.35 -8.98
N LEU A 38 15.51 -0.88 -10.12
CA LEU A 38 16.18 -0.62 -11.40
C LEU A 38 16.02 0.85 -11.83
N ALA A 39 14.90 1.49 -11.53
CA ALA A 39 14.68 2.91 -11.79
C ALA A 39 15.66 3.78 -10.98
N LEU A 40 15.92 3.40 -9.74
CA LEU A 40 16.93 4.06 -8.91
C LEU A 40 18.34 3.98 -9.50
N GLN A 41 18.62 3.01 -10.37
CA GLN A 41 19.88 2.85 -11.08
C GLN A 41 19.88 3.45 -12.50
N GLY A 42 18.75 4.01 -12.94
CA GLY A 42 18.60 4.57 -14.28
C GLY A 42 18.46 3.51 -15.39
N ILE A 43 18.22 2.24 -15.03
CA ILE A 43 18.03 1.14 -15.99
C ILE A 43 16.62 1.17 -16.58
N THR A 44 15.64 1.61 -15.79
CA THR A 44 14.26 1.82 -16.22
C THR A 44 13.76 3.18 -15.77
N GLN A 45 12.53 3.55 -16.13
CA GLN A 45 11.88 4.78 -15.68
C GLN A 45 10.56 4.42 -14.98
N ARG A 46 10.27 5.08 -13.86
CA ARG A 46 8.98 4.94 -13.18
C ARG A 46 7.83 5.35 -14.11
N PRO A 47 6.81 4.49 -14.28
CA PRO A 47 5.64 4.80 -15.11
C PRO A 47 4.70 5.80 -14.44
N THR A 48 4.76 5.94 -13.12
CA THR A 48 3.93 6.83 -12.29
C THR A 48 4.80 7.80 -11.49
N LEU A 49 4.21 8.87 -10.97
CA LEU A 49 4.90 9.83 -10.11
C LEU A 49 4.55 9.63 -8.63
N ASN A 50 3.26 9.56 -8.29
CA ASN A 50 2.77 9.54 -6.92
C ASN A 50 1.64 8.54 -6.67
N TYR A 51 0.82 8.27 -7.67
CA TYR A 51 -0.30 7.34 -7.60
C TYR A 51 0.06 6.04 -8.31
N ARG A 52 0.18 4.95 -7.55
CA ARG A 52 0.56 3.65 -8.09
C ARG A 52 -0.57 2.64 -7.96
N THR A 53 -0.82 1.91 -9.04
CA THR A 53 -1.63 0.68 -9.06
C THR A 53 -0.89 -0.37 -9.84
N LEU A 54 -1.06 -1.65 -9.51
CA LEU A 54 -0.41 -2.74 -10.24
C LEU A 54 -0.84 -2.77 -11.71
N SER A 55 -2.11 -2.49 -11.98
CA SER A 55 -2.67 -2.48 -13.33
C SER A 55 -2.17 -1.33 -14.21
N ASP A 56 -1.75 -0.22 -13.61
CA ASP A 56 -1.26 0.95 -14.33
C ASP A 56 0.25 0.90 -14.62
N SER A 57 0.97 0.00 -13.99
CA SER A 57 2.43 -0.02 -14.06
C SER A 57 2.92 -0.71 -15.34
N VAL A 58 3.41 0.09 -16.27
CA VAL A 58 4.07 -0.38 -17.51
C VAL A 58 5.52 0.06 -17.48
N TRP A 59 6.40 -0.89 -17.23
CA TRP A 59 7.84 -0.65 -17.13
C TRP A 59 8.55 -0.91 -18.46
N SER A 60 9.62 -0.19 -18.73
CA SER A 60 10.48 -0.39 -19.89
C SER A 60 11.96 -0.36 -19.50
N ILE A 61 12.72 -1.36 -19.94
CA ILE A 61 14.17 -1.40 -19.77
C ILE A 61 14.81 -0.48 -20.81
N GLY A 62 15.75 0.35 -20.36
CA GLY A 62 16.57 1.17 -21.27
C GLY A 62 17.50 0.32 -22.12
N THR A 63 17.97 0.86 -23.24
CA THR A 63 18.94 0.22 -24.13
C THR A 63 20.28 0.95 -24.11
N GLU A 64 21.35 0.23 -24.43
CA GLU A 64 22.67 0.76 -24.74
C GLU A 64 23.08 0.36 -26.15
N THR A 65 23.78 1.25 -26.83
CA THR A 65 24.30 1.01 -28.16
C THR A 65 25.69 0.37 -28.05
N LYS A 66 25.84 -0.85 -28.54
CA LYS A 66 27.15 -1.52 -28.65
C LYS A 66 27.58 -1.59 -30.09
N THR A 67 28.82 -1.18 -30.32
CA THR A 67 29.50 -1.29 -31.62
C THR A 67 30.42 -2.49 -31.58
N PHE A 68 30.30 -3.37 -32.55
CA PHE A 68 31.24 -4.47 -32.77
C PHE A 68 31.67 -4.50 -34.23
N THR A 69 32.83 -5.03 -34.49
CA THR A 69 33.32 -5.23 -35.85
C THR A 69 32.96 -6.65 -36.29
N ASP A 70 32.27 -6.79 -37.41
CA ASP A 70 31.93 -8.08 -37.99
C ASP A 70 33.16 -8.78 -38.59
N GLU A 71 32.98 -10.04 -39.06
CA GLU A 71 34.09 -10.82 -39.64
C GLU A 71 34.65 -10.21 -40.94
N ASP A 72 33.89 -9.32 -41.58
CA ASP A 72 34.26 -8.61 -42.79
C ASP A 72 34.96 -7.25 -42.50
N GLY A 73 35.12 -6.88 -41.21
CA GLY A 73 35.78 -5.65 -40.78
C GLY A 73 34.86 -4.43 -40.74
N ASN A 74 33.53 -4.58 -40.92
CA ASN A 74 32.59 -3.47 -40.85
C ASN A 74 32.11 -3.24 -39.40
N GLU A 75 32.04 -1.96 -39.02
CA GLU A 75 31.43 -1.58 -37.74
C GLU A 75 29.90 -1.75 -37.81
N GLN A 76 29.37 -2.62 -36.97
CA GLN A 76 27.91 -2.80 -36.76
C GLN A 76 27.50 -2.30 -35.40
N THR A 77 26.36 -1.66 -35.33
CA THR A 77 25.80 -1.11 -34.10
C THR A 77 24.53 -1.85 -33.75
N VAL A 78 24.48 -2.42 -32.55
CA VAL A 78 23.30 -3.12 -32.01
C VAL A 78 22.84 -2.44 -30.74
N GLU A 79 21.54 -2.22 -30.61
CA GLU A 79 20.93 -1.80 -29.36
C GLU A 79 20.64 -3.02 -28.49
N GLU A 80 21.24 -3.09 -27.33
CA GLU A 80 20.99 -4.15 -26.34
C GLU A 80 20.34 -3.57 -25.08
N PRO A 81 19.41 -4.33 -24.43
CA PRO A 81 18.86 -3.92 -23.14
C PRO A 81 19.98 -3.74 -22.10
N LEU A 82 19.84 -2.74 -21.23
CA LEU A 82 20.76 -2.53 -20.12
C LEU A 82 20.82 -3.76 -19.21
N ALA A 83 22.04 -4.21 -18.89
CA ALA A 83 22.25 -5.39 -18.07
C ALA A 83 21.74 -5.22 -16.64
N HIS A 84 21.04 -6.23 -16.13
CA HIS A 84 20.52 -6.25 -14.75
C HIS A 84 20.44 -7.70 -14.22
N PRO A 85 20.37 -7.92 -12.88
CA PRO A 85 20.45 -9.27 -12.29
C PRO A 85 19.45 -10.29 -12.85
N TRP A 86 18.21 -9.91 -13.13
CA TRP A 86 17.13 -10.84 -13.55
C TRP A 86 16.85 -10.86 -15.06
N GLN A 87 17.75 -10.34 -15.88
CA GLN A 87 17.56 -10.25 -17.34
C GLN A 87 17.26 -11.60 -18.04
N HIS A 88 17.61 -12.72 -17.42
CA HIS A 88 17.37 -14.08 -17.94
C HIS A 88 16.15 -14.78 -17.32
N ASN A 89 15.44 -14.12 -16.40
CA ASN A 89 14.24 -14.65 -15.77
C ASN A 89 12.98 -13.99 -16.35
N ASN A 90 11.84 -14.67 -16.30
CA ASN A 90 10.57 -14.16 -16.83
C ASN A 90 10.12 -12.88 -16.12
N LEU A 91 10.32 -12.75 -14.81
CA LEU A 91 10.06 -11.49 -14.10
C LEU A 91 10.92 -10.34 -14.62
N GLY A 92 12.22 -10.60 -14.82
CA GLY A 92 13.15 -9.58 -15.34
C GLY A 92 12.96 -9.24 -16.81
N LYS A 93 12.31 -10.11 -17.59
CA LYS A 93 12.01 -9.88 -19.01
C LYS A 93 10.65 -9.20 -19.23
N MET A 94 9.86 -8.99 -18.20
CA MET A 94 8.46 -8.53 -18.31
C MET A 94 7.66 -9.38 -19.31
N ARG A 95 7.76 -10.68 -19.20
CA ARG A 95 7.19 -11.60 -20.17
C ARG A 95 5.67 -11.42 -20.27
N THR A 96 5.20 -11.37 -21.51
CA THR A 96 3.79 -11.38 -21.89
C THR A 96 3.54 -12.50 -22.88
N LEU A 97 2.34 -13.04 -22.89
CA LEU A 97 1.98 -14.11 -23.84
C LEU A 97 1.80 -13.60 -25.27
N TRP A 98 1.42 -12.34 -25.43
CA TRP A 98 1.32 -11.67 -26.72
C TRP A 98 2.13 -10.39 -26.75
N GLN A 99 2.60 -10.07 -27.95
CA GLN A 99 3.48 -8.92 -28.15
C GLN A 99 2.80 -7.61 -27.78
N PRO A 100 3.57 -6.64 -27.25
CA PRO A 100 3.10 -5.29 -27.06
C PRO A 100 2.67 -4.68 -28.40
N GLN A 101 1.78 -3.80 -28.29
CA GLN A 101 1.07 -3.16 -29.38
C GLN A 101 1.80 -1.91 -29.84
N THR A 102 1.81 -1.66 -31.14
CA THR A 102 2.20 -0.35 -31.63
C THR A 102 1.08 0.66 -31.39
N ALA A 103 1.43 1.87 -30.97
CA ALA A 103 0.44 2.94 -30.84
C ALA A 103 -0.09 3.36 -32.23
N SER A 104 -1.39 3.65 -32.33
CA SER A 104 -1.98 4.19 -33.54
C SER A 104 -1.47 5.59 -33.85
N GLU A 105 -1.14 5.84 -35.11
CA GLU A 105 -0.77 7.18 -35.59
C GLU A 105 -1.96 7.97 -36.12
N ASN A 106 -3.11 7.34 -36.36
CA ASN A 106 -4.25 7.91 -37.09
C ASN A 106 -5.46 8.24 -36.21
N GLY A 107 -6.08 9.40 -36.49
CA GLY A 107 -7.40 9.80 -36.01
C GLY A 107 -7.55 9.86 -34.48
N TYR A 108 -8.73 9.49 -33.98
CA TYR A 108 -9.08 9.50 -32.58
C TYR A 108 -8.29 8.47 -31.76
N LEU A 109 -7.81 7.39 -32.39
CA LEU A 109 -7.02 6.35 -31.74
C LEU A 109 -5.51 6.66 -31.71
N ARG A 110 -5.09 7.84 -32.15
CA ARG A 110 -3.69 8.25 -32.13
C ARG A 110 -3.12 8.19 -30.71
N GLY A 111 -2.05 7.42 -30.54
CA GLY A 111 -1.40 7.20 -29.25
C GLY A 111 -2.11 6.17 -28.35
N VAL A 112 -3.20 5.56 -28.81
CA VAL A 112 -3.81 4.39 -28.14
C VAL A 112 -3.07 3.13 -28.58
N PRO A 113 -2.64 2.26 -27.66
CA PRO A 113 -2.02 0.99 -28.01
C PRO A 113 -2.96 0.14 -28.89
N GLN A 114 -2.43 -0.41 -29.97
CA GLN A 114 -3.19 -1.26 -30.91
C GLN A 114 -2.74 -2.71 -30.80
N GLY A 115 -3.70 -3.64 -30.92
CA GLY A 115 -3.48 -5.06 -30.82
C GLY A 115 -3.92 -5.61 -29.46
N ILE A 116 -3.44 -6.80 -29.14
CA ILE A 116 -3.81 -7.54 -27.94
C ILE A 116 -2.56 -7.82 -27.11
N PHE A 117 -2.69 -7.61 -25.82
CA PHE A 117 -1.65 -7.89 -24.84
C PHE A 117 -2.26 -8.72 -23.72
N LEU A 118 -1.63 -9.81 -23.33
CA LEU A 118 -2.05 -10.65 -22.22
C LEU A 118 -0.89 -10.90 -21.27
N LYS A 119 -1.10 -10.63 -19.99
CA LYS A 119 -0.22 -11.03 -18.89
C LYS A 119 -0.98 -11.94 -17.94
N ILE A 120 -0.35 -13.01 -17.46
CA ILE A 120 -0.90 -13.89 -16.45
C ILE A 120 -0.10 -13.70 -15.16
N TYR A 121 -0.80 -13.49 -14.05
CA TYR A 121 -0.26 -13.34 -12.71
C TYR A 121 -0.43 -14.64 -11.92
N GLY A 122 0.65 -15.19 -11.43
CA GLY A 122 0.60 -16.39 -10.61
C GLY A 122 0.18 -17.65 -11.39
N PRO A 123 -0.27 -18.71 -10.73
CA PRO A 123 -0.70 -18.78 -9.32
C PRO A 123 0.43 -18.59 -8.33
N GLU A 124 0.07 -18.05 -7.16
CA GLU A 124 0.98 -17.86 -6.04
C GLU A 124 0.34 -18.33 -4.72
N TRP A 125 0.99 -19.20 -3.97
CA TRP A 125 0.53 -19.72 -2.67
C TRP A 125 1.44 -19.30 -1.55
N TYR A 126 0.94 -18.44 -0.70
CA TYR A 126 1.61 -17.94 0.48
C TYR A 126 1.12 -18.69 1.71
N ASN A 127 2.02 -19.00 2.59
CA ASN A 127 1.75 -19.62 3.88
C ASN A 127 2.57 -18.93 4.94
N SER A 128 1.96 -18.72 6.10
CA SER A 128 2.67 -18.16 7.24
C SER A 128 2.20 -18.77 8.55
N PHE A 129 3.02 -18.61 9.58
CA PHE A 129 2.71 -19.04 10.93
C PHE A 129 3.26 -18.02 11.93
N ASN A 130 2.36 -17.45 12.74
CA ASN A 130 2.68 -16.59 13.87
C ASN A 130 2.62 -17.38 15.17
N THR A 131 3.71 -17.44 15.92
CA THR A 131 3.83 -18.33 17.11
C THR A 131 3.09 -17.82 18.34
N ALA A 132 3.09 -16.52 18.61
CA ALA A 132 2.62 -15.96 19.87
C ALA A 132 1.51 -14.91 19.73
N ALA A 133 1.54 -14.07 18.70
CA ALA A 133 0.60 -12.98 18.47
C ALA A 133 0.49 -12.67 16.98
N PRO A 134 -0.55 -11.96 16.52
CA PRO A 134 -0.64 -11.44 15.16
C PRO A 134 0.54 -10.51 14.85
N TYR A 135 1.15 -10.73 13.70
CA TYR A 135 2.16 -9.83 13.15
C TYR A 135 2.14 -9.88 11.63
N GLY A 136 1.97 -8.72 11.00
CA GLY A 136 2.04 -8.48 9.57
C GLY A 136 1.96 -6.99 9.30
N GLN A 137 2.39 -6.54 8.12
CA GLN A 137 2.26 -5.18 7.61
C GLN A 137 2.11 -5.22 6.10
N ASN A 138 1.20 -4.42 5.56
CA ASN A 138 0.94 -4.34 4.13
C ASN A 138 0.51 -5.70 3.52
N ASP A 139 -0.29 -6.45 4.26
CA ASP A 139 -0.75 -7.79 3.90
C ASP A 139 -2.14 -7.81 3.22
N GLY A 140 -2.72 -6.62 2.93
CA GLY A 140 -4.02 -6.48 2.29
C GLY A 140 -5.14 -7.17 3.06
N ALA A 141 -5.89 -8.01 2.37
CA ALA A 141 -7.02 -8.73 2.97
C ALA A 141 -6.60 -9.96 3.82
N LEU A 142 -5.34 -10.35 3.82
CA LEU A 142 -4.86 -11.44 4.65
C LEU A 142 -4.62 -10.93 6.08
N TRP A 143 -5.46 -11.37 7.02
CA TRP A 143 -5.17 -11.19 8.43
C TRP A 143 -4.08 -12.16 8.89
N GLN A 144 -2.91 -11.63 9.25
CA GLN A 144 -1.77 -12.38 9.79
C GLN A 144 -1.99 -12.71 11.28
N GLY A 145 -3.05 -13.47 11.58
CA GLY A 145 -3.40 -13.87 12.93
C GLY A 145 -2.37 -14.78 13.58
N LYS A 146 -2.50 -15.02 14.90
CA LYS A 146 -1.72 -16.08 15.56
C LYS A 146 -2.11 -17.45 15.01
N GLY A 147 -1.12 -18.31 14.78
CA GLY A 147 -1.28 -19.62 14.15
C GLY A 147 -1.03 -19.58 12.65
N TYR A 148 -1.60 -20.55 11.95
CA TYR A 148 -1.44 -20.71 10.50
C TYR A 148 -2.33 -19.74 9.72
N ASN A 149 -1.73 -19.09 8.71
CA ASN A 149 -2.42 -18.21 7.78
C ASN A 149 -1.98 -18.56 6.35
N THR A 150 -2.89 -18.47 5.40
CA THR A 150 -2.58 -18.75 4.00
C THR A 150 -3.41 -17.86 3.08
N SER A 151 -2.85 -17.56 1.93
CA SER A 151 -3.49 -16.79 0.88
C SER A 151 -3.27 -17.41 -0.48
N LEU A 152 -4.29 -17.33 -1.30
CA LEU A 152 -4.37 -17.90 -2.64
C LEU A 152 -4.75 -16.81 -3.64
N THR A 153 -3.82 -16.42 -4.55
CA THR A 153 -4.02 -15.39 -5.58
C THR A 153 -3.67 -15.91 -6.97
N ALA A 154 -4.49 -15.63 -7.96
CA ALA A 154 -4.17 -15.83 -9.37
C ALA A 154 -4.90 -14.79 -10.21
N GLY A 155 -4.39 -14.48 -11.39
CA GLY A 155 -5.04 -13.48 -12.21
C GLY A 155 -4.53 -13.39 -13.63
N ALA A 156 -5.16 -12.50 -14.37
CA ALA A 156 -4.76 -12.16 -15.73
C ALA A 156 -5.11 -10.71 -16.03
N ARG A 157 -4.33 -10.09 -16.91
CA ARG A 157 -4.58 -8.77 -17.47
C ARG A 157 -4.63 -8.89 -19.00
N LEU A 158 -5.71 -8.40 -19.57
CA LEU A 158 -5.92 -8.29 -21.00
C LEU A 158 -5.99 -6.81 -21.37
N GLU A 159 -5.23 -6.42 -22.38
CA GLU A 159 -5.31 -5.09 -22.98
C GLU A 159 -5.68 -5.19 -24.45
N VAL A 160 -6.67 -4.41 -24.87
CA VAL A 160 -7.15 -4.37 -26.25
C VAL A 160 -7.55 -2.95 -26.59
N TYR A 161 -6.80 -2.27 -27.48
CA TYR A 161 -7.11 -0.91 -27.96
C TYR A 161 -7.42 0.10 -26.84
N GLY A 162 -6.61 0.10 -25.78
CA GLY A 162 -6.77 0.98 -24.62
C GLY A 162 -7.77 0.51 -23.58
N LEU A 163 -8.54 -0.54 -23.85
CA LEU A 163 -9.32 -1.24 -22.83
C LEU A 163 -8.39 -2.21 -22.08
N GLU A 164 -8.36 -2.09 -20.78
CA GLU A 164 -7.59 -2.93 -19.86
C GLU A 164 -8.56 -3.64 -18.93
N LEU A 165 -8.49 -4.94 -18.88
CA LEU A 165 -9.25 -5.78 -17.97
C LEU A 165 -8.26 -6.58 -17.12
N THR A 166 -8.21 -6.30 -15.83
CA THR A 166 -7.44 -7.08 -14.86
C THR A 166 -8.39 -7.81 -13.93
N ILE A 167 -8.18 -9.10 -13.74
CA ILE A 167 -8.88 -9.92 -12.76
C ILE A 167 -7.82 -10.63 -11.93
N LYS A 168 -7.71 -10.28 -10.64
CA LYS A 168 -6.70 -10.83 -9.74
C LYS A 168 -7.23 -10.94 -8.29
N PRO A 169 -8.25 -11.80 -8.07
CA PRO A 169 -8.80 -12.03 -6.74
C PRO A 169 -7.86 -12.85 -5.85
N GLN A 170 -8.15 -12.82 -4.55
CA GLN A 170 -7.47 -13.64 -3.56
C GLN A 170 -8.46 -14.28 -2.57
N VAL A 171 -8.09 -15.47 -2.11
CA VAL A 171 -8.79 -16.20 -1.04
C VAL A 171 -7.84 -16.39 0.11
N ASN A 172 -8.24 -15.96 1.29
CA ASN A 172 -7.40 -16.00 2.48
C ASN A 172 -8.03 -16.87 3.56
N PHE A 173 -7.20 -17.49 4.37
CA PHE A 173 -7.57 -18.18 5.59
C PHE A 173 -6.67 -17.74 6.72
N SER A 174 -7.27 -17.49 7.89
CA SER A 174 -6.56 -17.26 9.14
C SER A 174 -7.05 -18.24 10.21
N GLN A 175 -6.12 -18.94 10.85
CA GLN A 175 -6.42 -19.80 11.97
C GLN A 175 -6.87 -19.00 13.20
N ASN A 176 -6.42 -17.75 13.35
CA ASN A 176 -6.86 -16.79 14.35
C ASN A 176 -6.88 -17.35 15.79
N MET A 177 -5.80 -18.05 16.18
CA MET A 177 -5.65 -18.61 17.52
C MET A 177 -5.70 -17.52 18.60
N SER A 178 -6.12 -17.88 19.80
CA SER A 178 -6.18 -16.96 20.94
C SER A 178 -4.79 -16.49 21.38
N PHE A 179 -4.70 -15.25 21.82
CA PHE A 179 -3.53 -14.62 22.40
C PHE A 179 -3.99 -13.53 23.37
N ASP A 180 -3.09 -13.12 24.27
CA ASP A 180 -3.37 -12.03 25.20
C ASP A 180 -3.25 -10.69 24.47
N TYR A 181 -4.25 -9.83 24.60
CA TYR A 181 -4.32 -8.49 24.03
C TYR A 181 -4.80 -7.49 25.07
N ILE A 182 -4.60 -6.21 24.81
CA ILE A 182 -5.01 -5.14 25.72
C ILE A 182 -6.53 -5.12 25.79
N THR A 183 -7.09 -5.18 27.01
CA THR A 183 -8.54 -5.05 27.18
C THR A 183 -8.99 -3.70 26.64
N PRO A 184 -9.91 -3.66 25.69
CA PRO A 184 -10.44 -2.40 25.17
C PRO A 184 -11.01 -1.54 26.28
N ASN A 185 -10.64 -0.26 26.30
CA ASN A 185 -11.09 0.67 27.34
C ASN A 185 -12.45 1.28 26.99
N TYR A 186 -13.52 0.66 27.47
CA TYR A 186 -14.88 1.20 27.38
C TYR A 186 -15.11 2.21 28.52
N ALA A 187 -14.33 3.25 28.57
CA ALA A 187 -14.25 4.20 29.68
C ALA A 187 -15.54 4.96 29.99
N LYS A 188 -16.66 4.73 29.31
CA LYS A 188 -17.94 5.36 29.62
C LYS A 188 -19.03 4.33 29.72
N THR A 189 -19.44 4.06 30.92
CA THR A 189 -20.72 3.42 31.20
C THR A 189 -21.82 4.47 31.33
N ASP A 190 -23.05 4.14 30.97
CA ASP A 190 -24.20 4.95 31.34
C ASP A 190 -24.45 4.90 32.84
N LYS A 191 -25.47 5.65 33.29
CA LYS A 191 -25.88 5.69 34.70
C LYS A 191 -26.29 4.30 35.26
N ASP A 192 -26.56 3.34 34.41
CA ASP A 192 -27.00 1.98 34.75
C ASP A 192 -25.83 0.97 34.68
N GLY A 193 -24.61 1.44 34.36
CA GLY A 193 -23.39 0.64 34.31
C GLY A 193 -23.16 -0.04 32.96
N ASN A 194 -23.96 0.24 31.93
CA ASN A 194 -23.76 -0.32 30.60
C ASN A 194 -22.76 0.50 29.79
N PRO A 195 -21.92 -0.13 28.95
CA PRO A 195 -21.04 0.60 28.03
C PRO A 195 -21.88 1.52 27.13
N THR A 196 -21.60 2.82 27.13
CA THR A 196 -22.40 3.80 26.39
C THR A 196 -21.97 4.00 24.96
N ILE A 197 -20.84 3.47 24.56
CA ILE A 197 -20.25 3.67 23.25
C ILE A 197 -19.85 2.31 22.71
N PHE A 198 -20.34 1.94 21.52
CA PHE A 198 -19.97 0.71 20.82
C PHE A 198 -20.34 -0.58 21.57
N SER A 199 -21.47 -0.60 22.19
CA SER A 199 -21.95 -1.67 23.09
C SER A 199 -22.48 -2.91 22.37
N GLY A 200 -21.96 -3.28 21.24
CA GLY A 200 -22.22 -4.58 20.64
C GLY A 200 -21.19 -5.62 21.09
N GLY A 201 -21.47 -6.90 20.90
CA GLY A 201 -20.55 -7.99 21.16
C GLY A 201 -19.22 -7.93 20.39
N ALA A 202 -19.12 -7.02 19.44
CA ALA A 202 -17.92 -6.69 18.67
C ALA A 202 -16.84 -5.99 19.50
N ALA A 203 -17.24 -5.25 20.51
CA ALA A 203 -16.35 -4.45 21.34
C ALA A 203 -15.30 -5.27 22.12
N GLU A 204 -15.52 -6.56 22.34
CA GLU A 204 -14.56 -7.44 23.01
C GLU A 204 -13.20 -7.48 22.31
N TYR A 205 -13.18 -7.38 20.98
CA TYR A 205 -11.96 -7.45 20.18
C TYR A 205 -11.48 -6.08 19.68
N GLY A 206 -12.18 -5.02 20.04
CA GLY A 206 -11.97 -3.66 19.56
C GLY A 206 -10.58 -3.11 19.82
N TYR A 207 -10.33 -1.96 19.25
CA TYR A 207 -9.09 -1.23 19.47
C TYR A 207 -9.02 -0.74 20.93
N TYR A 208 -7.85 -0.82 21.54
CA TYR A 208 -7.66 -0.50 22.97
C TYR A 208 -7.57 1.01 23.25
N GLY A 209 -7.20 1.80 22.25
CA GLY A 209 -6.96 3.24 22.37
C GLY A 209 -8.24 4.07 22.25
N VAL A 210 -8.39 4.74 21.14
CA VAL A 210 -9.59 5.55 20.86
C VAL A 210 -10.74 4.69 20.38
N THR A 211 -11.96 5.08 20.73
CA THR A 211 -13.19 4.34 20.38
C THR A 211 -13.71 4.67 18.98
N SER A 212 -13.12 5.63 18.28
CA SER A 212 -13.52 6.07 16.95
C SER A 212 -12.56 5.57 15.86
N ILE A 213 -12.20 4.29 15.95
CA ILE A 213 -11.40 3.57 14.95
C ILE A 213 -11.83 2.11 14.91
N ASP A 214 -12.18 1.63 13.72
CA ASP A 214 -12.39 0.21 13.44
C ASP A 214 -11.05 -0.46 13.13
N ALA A 215 -10.35 -0.89 14.18
CA ALA A 215 -9.08 -1.62 14.07
C ALA A 215 -9.02 -2.71 15.15
N PRO A 216 -9.81 -3.78 15.04
CA PRO A 216 -9.86 -4.83 16.04
C PRO A 216 -8.49 -5.49 16.23
N GLN A 217 -8.15 -5.77 17.48
CA GLN A 217 -6.91 -6.48 17.83
C GLN A 217 -6.97 -7.96 17.41
N ARG A 218 -8.21 -8.46 17.20
CA ARG A 218 -8.47 -9.82 16.78
C ARG A 218 -9.83 -9.89 16.05
N PHE A 219 -9.93 -10.70 15.01
CA PHE A 219 -11.16 -10.90 14.23
C PHE A 219 -11.98 -12.08 14.80
N GLY A 220 -12.64 -11.85 15.94
CA GLY A 220 -13.42 -12.88 16.64
C GLY A 220 -12.56 -14.00 17.23
N ASN A 221 -13.21 -15.11 17.61
CA ASN A 221 -12.58 -16.22 18.33
C ASN A 221 -12.46 -17.52 17.53
N LYS A 222 -12.77 -17.50 16.22
CA LYS A 222 -12.77 -18.68 15.34
C LYS A 222 -11.82 -18.47 14.15
N PRO A 223 -11.34 -19.56 13.54
CA PRO A 223 -10.76 -19.50 12.21
C PRO A 223 -11.76 -18.97 11.20
N PHE A 224 -11.28 -18.24 10.18
CA PHE A 224 -12.15 -17.68 9.15
C PHE A 224 -11.49 -17.63 7.78
N PHE A 225 -12.30 -17.55 6.75
CA PHE A 225 -11.92 -17.29 5.38
C PHE A 225 -12.38 -15.89 4.96
N THR A 226 -11.57 -15.24 4.12
CA THR A 226 -11.96 -14.02 3.44
C THR A 226 -11.75 -14.16 1.94
N PHE A 227 -12.66 -13.58 1.16
CA PHE A 227 -12.50 -13.40 -0.28
C PHE A 227 -12.32 -11.91 -0.54
N ASP A 228 -11.30 -11.57 -1.33
CA ASP A 228 -11.05 -10.21 -1.76
C ASP A 228 -10.88 -10.17 -3.28
N TRP A 229 -11.48 -9.19 -3.94
CA TRP A 229 -11.33 -9.01 -5.38
C TRP A 229 -9.91 -8.57 -5.77
N GLY A 230 -9.11 -8.12 -4.80
CA GLY A 230 -7.71 -7.76 -5.00
C GLY A 230 -7.52 -6.69 -6.07
N ASP A 231 -6.51 -6.84 -6.89
CA ASP A 231 -6.22 -5.91 -7.98
C ASP A 231 -7.09 -6.17 -9.23
N THR A 232 -8.40 -6.20 -9.06
CA THR A 232 -9.38 -6.41 -10.13
C THR A 232 -9.94 -5.08 -10.59
N GLU A 233 -9.87 -4.82 -11.91
CA GLU A 233 -10.42 -3.60 -12.49
C GLU A 233 -10.75 -3.73 -13.98
N ILE A 234 -11.67 -2.89 -14.44
CA ILE A 234 -11.85 -2.52 -15.83
C ILE A 234 -11.42 -1.07 -16.00
N ARG A 235 -10.57 -0.81 -17.00
CA ARG A 235 -10.00 0.51 -17.26
C ARG A 235 -10.00 0.80 -18.74
N TYR A 236 -10.26 2.05 -19.10
CA TYR A 236 -10.03 2.53 -20.45
C TYR A 236 -9.04 3.69 -20.41
N SER A 237 -8.03 3.59 -21.26
CA SER A 237 -6.99 4.61 -21.41
C SER A 237 -6.95 5.14 -22.83
N TRP A 238 -7.14 6.44 -22.95
CA TRP A 238 -7.00 7.16 -24.20
C TRP A 238 -5.83 8.14 -24.08
N ARG A 239 -4.72 7.77 -24.70
CA ARG A 239 -3.43 8.46 -24.49
C ARG A 239 -3.05 8.41 -23.01
N THR A 240 -3.00 9.58 -22.34
CA THR A 240 -2.72 9.70 -20.91
C THR A 240 -3.99 9.87 -20.06
N LEU A 241 -5.13 10.15 -20.67
CA LEU A 241 -6.41 10.13 -19.96
C LEU A 241 -6.80 8.70 -19.63
N THR A 242 -7.22 8.46 -18.40
CA THR A 242 -7.62 7.14 -17.94
C THR A 242 -8.87 7.22 -17.07
N VAL A 243 -9.73 6.22 -17.18
CA VAL A 243 -10.92 6.03 -16.36
C VAL A 243 -11.01 4.56 -15.99
N GLY A 244 -11.25 4.26 -14.72
CA GLY A 244 -11.29 2.90 -14.23
C GLY A 244 -12.38 2.68 -13.19
N PHE A 245 -12.81 1.44 -13.08
CA PHE A 245 -13.66 0.95 -12.00
C PHE A 245 -13.17 -0.41 -11.54
N GLY A 246 -12.98 -0.58 -10.24
CA GLY A 246 -12.52 -1.84 -9.67
C GLY A 246 -12.11 -1.71 -8.23
N THR A 247 -11.39 -2.72 -7.77
CA THR A 247 -10.91 -2.85 -6.40
C THR A 247 -9.40 -2.73 -6.27
N GLN A 248 -8.69 -2.48 -7.38
CA GLN A 248 -7.23 -2.38 -7.38
C GLN A 248 -6.73 -1.52 -6.22
N THR A 249 -5.70 -1.99 -5.57
CA THR A 249 -5.11 -1.29 -4.44
C THR A 249 -4.38 -0.03 -4.91
N ILE A 250 -4.42 1.02 -4.11
CA ILE A 250 -3.70 2.28 -4.33
C ILE A 250 -2.50 2.33 -3.40
N TRP A 251 -1.37 2.82 -3.90
CA TRP A 251 -0.22 3.20 -3.09
C TRP A 251 0.14 4.64 -3.40
N LEU A 252 0.09 5.53 -2.40
CA LEU A 252 0.31 6.95 -2.58
C LEU A 252 1.66 7.37 -2.01
N GLY A 253 2.39 8.12 -2.82
CA GLY A 253 3.68 8.68 -2.38
C GLY A 253 4.88 7.74 -2.51
N PRO A 254 6.05 8.24 -2.10
CA PRO A 254 7.33 7.54 -2.26
C PRO A 254 7.68 6.59 -1.10
N ALA A 255 6.98 6.64 0.02
CA ALA A 255 7.25 5.82 1.18
C ALA A 255 7.27 4.33 0.85
N GLN A 256 8.18 3.58 1.49
CA GLN A 256 8.47 2.21 1.14
C GLN A 256 7.78 1.19 2.07
N LEU A 257 7.55 1.55 3.33
CA LEU A 257 6.88 0.70 4.32
C LEU A 257 5.60 1.35 4.85
N ASN A 258 5.65 2.64 5.16
CA ASN A 258 4.57 3.36 5.84
C ASN A 258 4.13 4.63 5.08
N PRO A 259 3.52 4.51 3.88
CA PRO A 259 2.84 5.65 3.28
C PRO A 259 1.65 6.05 4.15
N ILE A 260 1.48 7.35 4.39
CA ILE A 260 0.55 7.82 5.41
C ILE A 260 -0.89 7.83 4.89
N ILE A 261 -1.09 8.25 3.63
CA ILE A 261 -2.46 8.41 3.13
C ILE A 261 -3.03 7.10 2.59
N HIS A 262 -2.28 6.31 1.84
CA HIS A 262 -2.81 5.05 1.34
C HIS A 262 -1.71 4.04 1.05
N SER A 263 -1.91 2.82 1.54
CA SER A 263 -1.08 1.65 1.31
C SER A 263 -1.94 0.44 0.92
N ASN A 264 -1.34 -0.73 0.86
CA ASN A 264 -2.05 -2.00 0.76
C ASN A 264 -2.20 -2.71 2.10
N ASN A 265 -2.20 -1.98 3.20
CA ASN A 265 -2.35 -2.60 4.53
C ASN A 265 -3.79 -3.05 4.82
N ALA A 266 -4.79 -2.42 4.22
CA ALA A 266 -6.20 -2.81 4.32
C ALA A 266 -6.65 -3.68 3.12
N PRO A 267 -7.78 -4.43 3.26
CA PRO A 267 -8.45 -5.07 2.14
C PRO A 267 -8.77 -4.08 1.01
N SER A 268 -8.90 -4.59 -0.21
CA SER A 268 -9.32 -3.79 -1.35
C SER A 268 -10.76 -3.28 -1.19
N TYR A 269 -11.10 -2.21 -1.88
CA TYR A 269 -12.46 -1.66 -1.88
C TYR A 269 -12.89 -1.20 -3.27
N PRO A 270 -14.19 -1.30 -3.62
CA PRO A 270 -14.68 -0.86 -4.92
C PRO A 270 -14.58 0.65 -5.06
N LYS A 271 -14.04 1.12 -6.18
CA LYS A 271 -13.89 2.53 -6.49
C LYS A 271 -13.95 2.81 -7.99
N PHE A 272 -14.38 4.00 -8.31
CA PHE A 272 -14.26 4.62 -9.61
C PHE A 272 -13.11 5.63 -9.56
N ASP A 273 -12.29 5.67 -10.59
CA ASP A 273 -11.24 6.67 -10.71
C ASP A 273 -11.16 7.25 -12.12
N ILE A 274 -10.68 8.49 -12.20
CA ILE A 274 -10.45 9.22 -13.44
C ILE A 274 -9.22 10.13 -13.29
N GLY A 275 -8.44 10.27 -14.35
CA GLY A 275 -7.33 11.22 -14.31
C GLY A 275 -6.39 11.15 -15.50
N LEU A 276 -5.20 11.67 -15.26
CA LEU A 276 -4.07 11.67 -16.19
C LEU A 276 -3.00 10.73 -15.65
N ARG A 277 -2.61 9.74 -16.43
CA ARG A 277 -1.33 9.05 -16.23
C ARG A 277 -0.18 10.04 -16.45
N LYS A 278 1.02 9.68 -16.07
CA LYS A 278 2.22 10.50 -16.27
C LYS A 278 2.26 11.11 -17.67
N GLN A 279 2.02 12.42 -17.74
CA GLN A 279 1.91 13.19 -18.96
C GLN A 279 3.06 14.17 -19.07
N ARG A 280 3.84 14.07 -20.13
CA ARG A 280 4.90 15.03 -20.47
C ARG A 280 4.31 16.37 -20.85
N ILE A 281 4.74 17.44 -20.17
CA ILE A 281 4.32 18.83 -20.43
C ILE A 281 5.44 19.56 -21.15
N VAL A 282 5.13 20.01 -22.36
CA VAL A 282 6.06 20.82 -23.18
C VAL A 282 5.31 22.08 -23.64
N ILE A 283 5.94 23.25 -23.49
CA ILE A 283 5.34 24.49 -23.98
C ILE A 283 5.33 24.47 -25.54
N PRO A 284 4.14 24.53 -26.17
CA PRO A 284 4.06 24.60 -27.62
C PRO A 284 4.88 25.78 -28.15
N LYS A 285 5.50 25.62 -29.32
CA LYS A 285 6.35 26.62 -30.02
C LYS A 285 7.73 26.88 -29.37
N LEU A 286 7.87 26.83 -28.06
CA LEU A 286 9.15 27.03 -27.38
C LEU A 286 9.95 25.72 -27.19
N GLY A 287 9.26 24.58 -27.23
CA GLY A 287 9.87 23.27 -27.00
C GLY A 287 10.35 23.04 -25.56
N TRP A 288 10.04 23.95 -24.63
CA TRP A 288 10.52 23.86 -23.25
C TRP A 288 9.78 22.74 -22.50
N TYR A 289 10.53 21.78 -22.00
CA TYR A 289 10.03 20.71 -21.17
C TYR A 289 9.88 21.20 -19.72
N LEU A 290 8.64 21.24 -19.23
CA LEU A 290 8.29 21.70 -17.88
C LEU A 290 8.24 20.57 -16.85
N GLY A 291 8.38 19.33 -17.28
CA GLY A 291 8.25 18.16 -16.45
C GLY A 291 7.06 17.29 -16.80
N ASP A 292 6.88 16.23 -16.02
CA ASP A 292 5.74 15.33 -16.15
C ASP A 292 4.70 15.65 -15.09
N LEU A 293 3.42 15.60 -15.46
CA LEU A 293 2.27 15.80 -14.56
C LEU A 293 1.48 14.50 -14.46
N GLU A 294 1.02 14.18 -13.27
CA GLU A 294 0.10 13.09 -12.97
C GLU A 294 -1.06 13.63 -12.14
N LEU A 295 -2.29 13.20 -12.42
CA LEU A 295 -3.48 13.58 -11.68
C LEU A 295 -4.44 12.40 -11.61
N ARG A 296 -4.94 12.08 -10.41
CA ARG A 296 -5.95 11.05 -10.18
C ARG A 296 -7.00 11.56 -9.20
N CYS A 297 -8.25 11.27 -9.53
CA CYS A 297 -9.40 11.48 -8.65
C CYS A 297 -10.13 10.15 -8.52
N TRP A 298 -10.57 9.80 -7.31
CA TRP A 298 -11.30 8.55 -7.08
C TRP A 298 -12.39 8.71 -6.04
N TRP A 299 -13.37 7.83 -6.13
CA TRP A 299 -14.49 7.69 -5.19
C TRP A 299 -14.72 6.21 -4.95
N GLY A 300 -14.77 5.80 -3.69
CA GLY A 300 -14.91 4.41 -3.31
C GLY A 300 -15.78 4.21 -2.09
N LYS A 301 -16.17 2.97 -1.86
CA LYS A 301 -16.95 2.56 -0.70
C LYS A 301 -16.05 1.80 0.27
N LEU A 302 -15.91 2.31 1.48
CA LEU A 302 -15.29 1.63 2.61
C LEU A 302 -16.37 0.96 3.45
N CYS A 303 -16.01 -0.15 4.09
CA CYS A 303 -16.87 -0.84 5.03
C CYS A 303 -16.15 -1.04 6.35
N GLU A 304 -16.89 -1.01 7.45
CA GLU A 304 -16.36 -1.43 8.74
C GLU A 304 -16.30 -2.95 8.86
N SER A 305 -15.63 -3.43 9.89
CA SER A 305 -15.59 -4.86 10.22
C SER A 305 -16.76 -5.25 11.11
N ASP A 306 -17.15 -6.54 11.08
CA ASP A 306 -18.15 -7.12 11.99
C ASP A 306 -17.74 -7.04 13.49
N TYR A 307 -16.59 -6.43 13.80
CA TYR A 307 -15.99 -6.37 15.14
C TYR A 307 -15.84 -4.95 15.67
N PHE A 308 -16.45 -3.96 15.02
CA PHE A 308 -16.39 -2.57 15.44
C PHE A 308 -17.56 -2.17 16.35
N ASP A 309 -18.77 -2.08 15.82
CA ASP A 309 -19.97 -1.77 16.60
C ASP A 309 -21.22 -2.49 16.06
N THR A 310 -22.42 -2.11 16.52
CA THR A 310 -23.69 -2.71 16.09
C THR A 310 -24.64 -1.67 15.49
N ILE A 311 -24.10 -0.58 14.96
CA ILE A 311 -24.87 0.55 14.43
C ILE A 311 -24.89 0.47 12.90
N ASP A 312 -25.86 -0.20 12.31
CA ASP A 312 -25.99 -0.39 10.86
C ASP A 312 -25.89 0.90 10.03
N SER A 313 -26.20 2.07 10.61
CA SER A 313 -26.22 3.35 9.88
C SER A 313 -24.84 3.99 9.64
N ASN A 314 -23.78 3.44 10.20
CA ASN A 314 -22.39 3.88 9.99
C ASN A 314 -21.49 2.82 9.37
N ASP A 315 -21.99 1.63 9.03
CA ASP A 315 -21.25 0.49 8.47
C ASP A 315 -20.45 0.82 7.20
N SER A 316 -20.79 1.90 6.54
CA SER A 316 -20.14 2.25 5.26
C SER A 316 -19.87 3.73 5.12
N ASN A 317 -18.73 4.04 4.51
CA ASN A 317 -18.32 5.40 4.23
C ASN A 317 -17.88 5.57 2.78
N LEU A 318 -18.19 6.74 2.22
CA LEU A 318 -17.61 7.20 0.96
C LEU A 318 -16.20 7.72 1.23
N ILE A 319 -15.22 7.18 0.54
CA ILE A 319 -13.92 7.82 0.40
C ILE A 319 -13.85 8.56 -0.93
N SER A 320 -13.56 9.86 -0.88
CA SER A 320 -13.21 10.66 -2.04
C SER A 320 -11.73 10.98 -1.96
N GLY A 321 -11.01 10.91 -3.08
CA GLY A 321 -9.58 11.16 -3.08
C GLY A 321 -9.10 11.93 -4.30
N VAL A 322 -8.02 12.68 -4.13
CA VAL A 322 -7.26 13.32 -5.20
C VAL A 322 -5.78 13.16 -4.93
N SER A 323 -5.04 12.77 -5.97
CA SER A 323 -3.58 12.75 -6.00
C SER A 323 -3.12 13.52 -7.22
N ALA A 324 -2.18 14.46 -7.03
CA ALA A 324 -1.54 15.19 -8.11
C ALA A 324 -0.04 15.22 -7.86
N ALA A 325 0.75 15.04 -8.91
CA ALA A 325 2.20 15.13 -8.81
C ALA A 325 2.80 15.78 -10.05
N TRP A 326 3.90 16.48 -9.84
CA TRP A 326 4.65 17.15 -10.88
C TRP A 326 6.13 16.94 -10.73
N SER A 327 6.79 16.40 -11.77
CA SER A 327 8.24 16.35 -11.82
C SER A 327 8.78 17.73 -12.21
N LEU A 328 9.83 18.18 -11.52
CA LEU A 328 10.37 19.55 -11.65
C LEU A 328 11.84 19.52 -12.12
N PRO A 329 12.13 19.00 -13.34
CA PRO A 329 13.49 18.80 -13.82
C PRO A 329 14.28 20.09 -14.04
N TRP A 330 13.58 21.23 -14.09
CA TRP A 330 14.15 22.57 -14.22
C TRP A 330 14.61 23.16 -12.87
N ILE A 331 14.16 22.61 -11.73
CA ILE A 331 14.71 22.92 -10.41
C ILE A 331 15.84 21.93 -10.11
N PHE A 332 15.50 20.63 -10.03
CA PHE A 332 16.45 19.54 -9.88
C PHE A 332 16.01 18.35 -10.74
N LYS A 333 16.94 17.82 -11.54
CA LYS A 333 16.66 16.63 -12.34
C LYS A 333 16.40 15.44 -11.42
N GLY A 334 15.18 14.89 -11.50
CA GLY A 334 14.70 13.78 -10.67
C GLY A 334 13.87 14.20 -9.45
N LEU A 335 13.60 15.50 -9.27
CA LEU A 335 12.69 15.99 -8.23
C LEU A 335 11.24 15.84 -8.69
N THR A 336 10.43 15.26 -7.82
CA THR A 336 8.96 15.19 -7.95
C THR A 336 8.32 15.73 -6.67
N ILE A 337 7.31 16.56 -6.80
CA ILE A 337 6.47 17.02 -5.71
C ILE A 337 5.06 16.51 -5.96
N GLY A 338 4.43 15.95 -4.94
CA GLY A 338 3.06 15.44 -5.01
C GLY A 338 2.21 15.96 -3.85
N ILE A 339 0.91 15.96 -4.07
CA ILE A 339 -0.09 16.22 -3.05
C ILE A 339 -1.13 15.11 -3.08
N ASN A 340 -1.58 14.70 -1.91
CA ASN A 340 -2.70 13.78 -1.75
C ASN A 340 -3.72 14.42 -0.81
N ARG A 341 -4.98 14.25 -1.10
CA ARG A 341 -6.07 14.60 -0.20
C ARG A 341 -7.13 13.52 -0.25
N THR A 342 -7.60 13.09 0.90
CA THR A 342 -8.73 12.16 1.05
C THR A 342 -9.77 12.75 1.98
N MET A 343 -11.01 12.38 1.74
CA MET A 343 -12.15 12.80 2.57
C MET A 343 -13.10 11.63 2.72
N LEU A 344 -13.52 11.37 3.96
CA LEU A 344 -14.55 10.41 4.29
C LEU A 344 -15.87 11.14 4.57
N SER A 345 -16.96 10.56 4.10
CA SER A 345 -18.33 11.01 4.35
C SER A 345 -19.20 9.78 4.57
N LYS A 346 -20.25 9.87 5.36
CA LYS A 346 -21.18 8.77 5.53
C LYS A 346 -21.78 8.36 4.18
N TRP A 347 -21.88 7.05 3.94
CA TRP A 347 -22.40 6.52 2.68
C TRP A 347 -23.86 6.94 2.43
N ASP A 348 -24.68 6.95 3.46
CA ASP A 348 -26.10 7.30 3.37
C ASP A 348 -26.34 8.80 3.10
N ASP A 349 -25.34 9.65 3.36
CA ASP A 349 -25.40 11.10 3.12
C ASP A 349 -24.81 11.51 1.75
N ILE A 350 -24.62 10.58 0.81
CA ILE A 350 -24.04 10.88 -0.49
C ILE A 350 -24.88 11.90 -1.27
N SER A 351 -24.22 12.95 -1.69
CA SER A 351 -24.79 14.03 -2.49
C SER A 351 -23.76 14.55 -3.49
N ALA A 352 -24.20 15.34 -4.47
CA ALA A 352 -23.25 16.03 -5.34
C ALA A 352 -22.22 16.88 -4.55
N TYR A 353 -22.64 17.41 -3.40
CA TYR A 353 -21.76 18.15 -2.52
C TYR A 353 -20.66 17.24 -1.93
N SER A 354 -21.01 16.08 -1.34
CA SER A 354 -20.02 15.16 -0.76
C SER A 354 -19.04 14.61 -1.81
N LEU A 355 -19.50 14.35 -3.04
CA LEU A 355 -18.64 13.88 -4.13
C LEU A 355 -17.60 14.91 -4.57
N PHE A 356 -17.97 16.20 -4.61
CA PHE A 356 -17.11 17.26 -5.13
C PHE A 356 -16.48 18.15 -4.05
N ARG A 357 -16.85 17.96 -2.79
CA ARG A 357 -16.35 18.74 -1.65
C ARG A 357 -14.84 18.74 -1.52
N ILE A 358 -14.21 17.62 -1.88
CA ILE A 358 -12.75 17.45 -1.82
C ILE A 358 -11.98 18.46 -2.71
N TYR A 359 -12.58 18.96 -3.78
CA TYR A 359 -11.95 19.92 -4.70
C TYR A 359 -12.09 21.38 -4.26
N VAL A 360 -12.92 21.63 -3.25
CA VAL A 360 -13.13 23.00 -2.73
C VAL A 360 -12.34 23.17 -1.45
N PRO A 361 -11.21 23.88 -1.47
CA PRO A 361 -10.52 24.24 -0.25
C PRO A 361 -11.40 25.24 0.51
N LYS A 362 -12.05 24.79 1.59
CA LYS A 362 -12.84 25.64 2.44
C LYS A 362 -12.07 25.87 3.74
N LEU A 363 -11.49 27.03 3.88
CA LEU A 363 -11.01 27.57 5.15
C LEU A 363 -12.22 28.16 5.88
N GLY A 364 -12.46 27.79 7.12
CA GLY A 364 -13.44 28.47 7.96
C GLY A 364 -14.87 27.93 7.95
N THR A 365 -15.07 26.62 8.16
CA THR A 365 -16.37 26.12 8.65
C THR A 365 -16.31 25.94 10.16
N ALA A 366 -17.39 26.36 10.83
CA ALA A 366 -17.53 26.13 12.27
C ALA A 366 -17.47 24.61 12.54
N ALA A 367 -16.68 24.21 13.52
CA ALA A 367 -16.61 22.84 14.01
C ALA A 367 -18.03 22.25 14.16
N GLY A 368 -18.27 21.07 13.62
CA GLY A 368 -19.54 20.36 13.73
C GLY A 368 -20.58 20.62 12.63
N LYS A 369 -20.28 21.37 11.56
CA LYS A 369 -21.19 21.57 10.44
C LYS A 369 -20.89 20.73 9.20
N ASP A 370 -19.66 20.26 9.02
CA ASP A 370 -19.29 19.34 7.95
C ASP A 370 -19.10 17.96 8.58
N ASN A 371 -20.00 17.03 8.30
CA ASN A 371 -19.93 15.62 8.75
C ASN A 371 -18.90 14.82 7.94
N ASN A 372 -17.71 15.40 7.72
CA ASN A 372 -16.66 14.82 6.90
C ASN A 372 -15.34 14.76 7.67
N ASP A 373 -14.60 13.71 7.46
CA ASP A 373 -13.23 13.52 7.94
C ASP A 373 -12.26 13.69 6.77
N GLN A 374 -11.14 14.39 6.95
CA GLN A 374 -10.23 14.65 5.85
C GLN A 374 -8.77 14.49 6.23
N ARG A 375 -7.96 14.10 5.25
CA ARG A 375 -6.49 14.03 5.36
C ARG A 375 -5.84 14.64 4.14
N PHE A 376 -4.68 15.21 4.37
CA PHE A 376 -3.86 15.82 3.34
C PHE A 376 -2.42 15.38 3.52
N SER A 377 -1.69 15.11 2.41
CA SER A 377 -0.23 15.01 2.46
C SER A 377 0.45 15.76 1.33
N LEU A 378 1.66 16.22 1.62
CA LEU A 378 2.64 16.73 0.66
C LEU A 378 3.76 15.70 0.56
N THR A 379 4.09 15.29 -0.67
CA THR A 379 5.19 14.36 -0.92
C THR A 379 6.31 15.06 -1.69
N ILE A 380 7.53 14.74 -1.33
CA ILE A 380 8.74 15.14 -2.04
C ILE A 380 9.53 13.87 -2.31
N ASP A 381 9.88 13.63 -3.56
CA ASP A 381 10.71 12.52 -3.99
C ASP A 381 11.84 13.06 -4.87
N TYR A 382 13.07 12.79 -4.47
CA TYR A 382 14.25 13.23 -5.20
C TYR A 382 15.16 12.06 -5.55
N GLN A 383 15.07 11.63 -6.80
CA GLN A 383 15.87 10.55 -7.34
C GLN A 383 17.10 11.07 -8.06
N ILE A 384 18.26 10.51 -7.75
CA ILE A 384 19.55 10.80 -8.39
C ILE A 384 20.13 9.49 -8.95
N PRO A 385 19.63 9.00 -10.11
CA PRO A 385 20.03 7.70 -10.66
C PRO A 385 21.54 7.57 -10.91
N LYS A 386 22.23 8.68 -11.25
CA LYS A 386 23.68 8.69 -11.47
C LYS A 386 24.49 8.16 -10.29
N VAL A 387 23.98 8.35 -9.08
CA VAL A 387 24.60 7.86 -7.85
C VAL A 387 23.75 6.81 -7.15
N GLY A 388 22.60 6.42 -7.74
CA GLY A 388 21.69 5.44 -7.16
C GLY A 388 21.14 5.87 -5.80
N LEU A 389 20.78 7.15 -5.64
CA LEU A 389 20.27 7.73 -4.39
C LEU A 389 18.84 8.26 -4.58
N GLU A 390 17.97 8.00 -3.63
CA GLU A 390 16.65 8.58 -3.50
C GLU A 390 16.46 9.10 -2.09
N LEU A 391 15.96 10.32 -1.99
CA LEU A 391 15.56 10.97 -0.75
C LEU A 391 14.08 11.29 -0.86
N TYR A 392 13.29 10.93 0.14
CA TYR A 392 11.87 11.19 0.11
C TYR A 392 11.31 11.63 1.47
N LEU A 393 10.21 12.37 1.39
CA LEU A 393 9.42 12.83 2.51
C LEU A 393 7.94 12.79 2.13
N GLU A 394 7.12 12.25 2.99
CA GLU A 394 5.68 12.50 3.03
C GLU A 394 5.37 13.23 4.35
N TRP A 395 4.84 14.45 4.27
CA TRP A 395 4.32 15.19 5.41
C TRP A 395 2.80 15.28 5.30
N ALA A 396 2.10 14.87 6.33
CA ALA A 396 0.65 14.77 6.32
C ALA A 396 0.01 15.51 7.49
N ARG A 397 -1.25 15.84 7.32
CA ARG A 397 -2.12 16.34 8.38
C ARG A 397 -3.41 15.55 8.43
N ASN A 398 -3.82 15.23 9.64
CA ASN A 398 -5.12 14.63 9.93
C ASN A 398 -6.08 15.77 10.28
N ASP A 399 -7.35 15.64 9.80
CA ASP A 399 -8.43 16.55 10.11
C ASP A 399 -8.24 18.00 9.60
N TYR A 400 -9.14 18.83 9.99
CA TYR A 400 -9.37 20.18 9.49
C TYR A 400 -8.60 21.25 10.28
N SER A 401 -8.14 22.26 9.56
CA SER A 401 -7.58 23.48 10.17
C SER A 401 -8.57 24.64 9.97
N PRO A 402 -9.05 25.27 11.04
CA PRO A 402 -10.11 26.29 10.95
C PRO A 402 -9.76 27.47 10.04
N ASP A 403 -8.55 27.98 10.12
CA ASP A 403 -8.06 29.11 9.30
C ASP A 403 -6.53 29.14 9.22
N ILE A 404 -6.00 30.11 8.48
CA ILE A 404 -4.56 30.30 8.32
C ILE A 404 -3.88 30.68 9.65
N ASN A 405 -4.55 31.44 10.52
CA ASN A 405 -3.98 31.82 11.81
C ASN A 405 -3.82 30.61 12.72
N TYR A 406 -4.74 29.64 12.62
CA TYR A 406 -4.63 28.36 13.31
C TYR A 406 -3.39 27.59 12.84
N ILE A 407 -3.19 27.49 11.52
CA ILE A 407 -2.00 26.83 10.95
C ILE A 407 -0.71 27.53 11.41
N LEU A 408 -0.71 28.86 11.46
CA LEU A 408 0.46 29.63 11.89
C LEU A 408 0.75 29.50 13.38
N ARG A 409 -0.28 29.36 14.21
CA ARG A 409 -0.12 29.19 15.68
C ARG A 409 0.24 27.76 16.06
N TYR A 410 -0.33 26.78 15.37
CA TYR A 410 -0.20 25.34 15.67
C TYR A 410 0.20 24.55 14.44
N PRO A 411 1.39 24.81 13.88
CA PRO A 411 1.81 24.22 12.60
C PRO A 411 1.97 22.71 12.67
N PHE A 412 2.26 22.17 13.84
CA PHE A 412 2.51 20.74 14.04
C PHE A 412 1.31 19.97 14.59
N HIS A 413 0.22 20.66 14.93
CA HIS A 413 -1.00 20.01 15.40
C HIS A 413 -1.56 19.08 14.30
N THR A 414 -1.91 17.85 14.67
CA THR A 414 -2.44 16.81 13.76
C THR A 414 -1.50 16.38 12.63
N GLN A 415 -0.22 16.63 12.72
CA GLN A 415 0.73 16.20 11.69
C GLN A 415 1.16 14.74 11.84
N GLY A 416 1.56 14.15 10.71
CA GLY A 416 2.35 12.93 10.63
C GLY A 416 3.39 13.09 9.54
N TRP A 417 4.46 12.31 9.58
CA TRP A 417 5.46 12.32 8.51
C TRP A 417 6.15 10.96 8.36
N THR A 418 6.54 10.66 7.12
CA THR A 418 7.42 9.54 6.77
C THR A 418 8.55 10.08 5.91
N ALA A 419 9.78 9.84 6.33
CA ALA A 419 10.97 10.26 5.60
C ALA A 419 11.91 9.08 5.38
N GLY A 420 12.57 9.02 4.23
CA GLY A 420 13.48 7.92 3.96
C GLY A 420 14.57 8.23 2.96
N ILE A 421 15.52 7.31 2.94
CA ILE A 421 16.68 7.32 2.06
C ILE A 421 16.83 5.92 1.46
N LYS A 422 16.89 5.83 0.13
CA LYS A 422 17.27 4.61 -0.60
C LYS A 422 18.59 4.81 -1.28
N LYS A 423 19.46 3.82 -1.21
CA LYS A 423 20.76 3.82 -1.85
C LYS A 423 21.00 2.49 -2.54
N SER A 424 21.14 2.51 -3.87
CA SER A 424 21.58 1.35 -4.63
C SER A 424 23.10 1.30 -4.74
N VAL A 425 23.64 0.09 -4.71
CA VAL A 425 25.06 -0.19 -4.90
C VAL A 425 25.22 -1.26 -5.97
N LYS A 426 26.00 -0.99 -6.99
CA LYS A 426 26.38 -1.96 -8.02
C LYS A 426 27.68 -2.64 -7.61
N PHE A 427 27.64 -3.93 -7.28
CA PHE A 427 28.84 -4.74 -7.05
C PHE A 427 29.37 -5.32 -8.36
N SER A 428 28.44 -5.76 -9.23
CA SER A 428 28.69 -6.19 -10.60
C SER A 428 27.39 -6.04 -11.42
N ASP A 429 27.38 -6.42 -12.69
CA ASP A 429 26.15 -6.46 -13.50
C ASP A 429 25.14 -7.45 -12.95
N SER A 430 25.59 -8.54 -12.34
CA SER A 430 24.78 -9.62 -11.80
C SER A 430 24.46 -9.49 -10.31
N PHE A 431 25.17 -8.66 -9.56
CA PHE A 431 24.99 -8.48 -8.11
C PHE A 431 24.83 -7.01 -7.77
N ARG A 432 23.70 -6.66 -7.21
CA ARG A 432 23.35 -5.29 -6.85
C ARG A 432 22.62 -5.25 -5.52
N GLY A 433 22.99 -4.28 -4.67
CA GLY A 433 22.40 -4.09 -3.35
C GLY A 433 21.54 -2.84 -3.26
N GLU A 434 20.55 -2.86 -2.37
CA GLU A 434 19.76 -1.71 -1.97
C GLU A 434 19.79 -1.56 -0.46
N PHE A 435 20.13 -0.37 0.02
CA PHE A 435 19.94 0.06 1.40
C PHE A 435 18.74 0.99 1.49
N LEU A 436 17.90 0.78 2.49
CA LEU A 436 16.76 1.62 2.82
C LEU A 436 16.81 1.98 4.30
N LEU A 437 16.63 3.26 4.60
CA LEU A 437 16.28 3.79 5.92
C LEU A 437 14.96 4.54 5.79
N GLU A 438 13.96 4.19 6.60
CA GLU A 438 12.69 4.90 6.66
C GLU A 438 12.29 5.16 8.12
N CYS A 439 11.92 6.40 8.41
CA CYS A 439 11.41 6.82 9.70
C CYS A 439 10.00 7.37 9.53
N THR A 440 9.08 6.92 10.38
CA THR A 440 7.68 7.37 10.39
C THR A 440 7.30 7.83 11.79
N ASN A 441 6.55 8.92 11.87
CA ASN A 441 5.97 9.42 13.10
C ASN A 441 4.52 9.86 12.86
N LEU A 442 3.59 9.27 13.63
CA LEU A 442 2.17 9.59 13.64
C LEU A 442 1.69 9.99 15.05
N GLU A 443 2.63 10.27 15.95
CA GLU A 443 2.33 10.71 17.30
C GLU A 443 1.77 12.14 17.29
N SER A 444 0.91 12.44 18.26
CA SER A 444 0.44 13.78 18.51
C SER A 444 1.60 14.70 18.90
N SER A 445 1.58 15.92 18.38
CA SER A 445 2.59 16.94 18.72
C SER A 445 2.31 17.58 20.08
N ARG A 446 3.29 18.30 20.65
CA ARG A 446 3.13 19.03 21.90
C ARG A 446 2.04 20.11 21.87
N ASP A 447 1.55 20.48 20.71
CA ASP A 447 0.43 21.44 20.56
C ASP A 447 -0.85 20.94 21.24
N TYR A 448 -0.96 19.62 21.57
CA TYR A 448 -2.06 19.05 22.34
C TYR A 448 -2.20 19.68 23.74
N GLU A 449 -1.14 20.21 24.33
CA GLU A 449 -1.19 20.90 25.63
C GLU A 449 -2.07 22.16 25.58
N LEU A 450 -2.21 22.76 24.41
CA LEU A 450 -2.93 24.00 24.14
C LEU A 450 -4.20 23.79 23.30
N MET A 451 -4.33 22.63 22.67
CA MET A 451 -5.41 22.26 21.76
C MET A 451 -6.03 20.92 22.18
N TRP A 452 -7.17 20.58 21.60
CA TRP A 452 -7.77 19.26 21.83
C TRP A 452 -6.84 18.15 21.30
N PRO A 453 -6.70 17.05 22.05
CA PRO A 453 -5.94 15.91 21.56
C PRO A 453 -6.65 15.28 20.36
N THR A 454 -5.88 14.97 19.32
CA THR A 454 -6.34 14.18 18.18
C THR A 454 -5.31 13.10 17.91
N THR A 455 -5.78 11.89 17.65
CA THR A 455 -4.89 10.83 17.18
C THR A 455 -5.05 10.66 15.68
N PHE A 456 -3.96 10.36 14.99
CA PHE A 456 -3.97 10.21 13.54
C PHE A 456 -4.93 9.07 13.15
N TYR A 457 -5.69 9.19 12.06
CA TYR A 457 -6.70 8.25 11.56
C TYR A 457 -8.03 8.19 12.31
N ALA A 458 -8.15 8.71 13.52
CA ALA A 458 -9.42 8.75 14.25
C ALA A 458 -10.28 9.98 13.89
N HIS A 459 -11.61 9.83 13.98
CA HIS A 459 -12.51 10.96 13.81
C HIS A 459 -13.80 10.78 14.61
N HIS A 460 -14.24 11.83 15.30
CA HIS A 460 -15.37 11.78 16.24
C HIS A 460 -16.76 11.67 15.57
N ILE A 461 -16.89 11.94 14.28
CA ILE A 461 -18.15 11.83 13.51
C ILE A 461 -18.13 10.60 12.60
N ILE A 462 -17.04 10.39 11.87
CA ILE A 462 -16.82 9.19 11.05
C ILE A 462 -16.11 8.18 11.93
N THR A 463 -16.88 7.49 12.77
CA THR A 463 -16.37 6.66 13.87
C THR A 463 -15.63 5.40 13.41
N GLN A 464 -15.87 4.92 12.20
CA GLN A 464 -15.05 3.89 11.58
C GLN A 464 -13.56 4.32 11.52
N GLY A 465 -13.28 5.63 11.44
CA GLY A 465 -11.93 6.13 11.24
C GLY A 465 -11.37 5.81 9.84
N TYR A 466 -10.06 5.93 9.67
CA TYR A 466 -9.40 5.73 8.38
C TYR A 466 -8.99 4.28 8.14
N THR A 467 -9.99 3.42 8.05
CA THR A 467 -9.84 1.97 7.93
C THR A 467 -10.77 1.40 6.86
N ASN A 468 -10.53 0.16 6.48
CA ASN A 468 -11.43 -0.65 5.67
C ASN A 468 -11.38 -2.10 6.16
N GLY A 469 -12.53 -2.70 6.46
CA GLY A 469 -12.61 -4.06 6.97
C GLY A 469 -11.75 -4.30 8.22
N GLY A 470 -11.66 -3.32 9.10
CA GLY A 470 -10.91 -3.43 10.35
C GLY A 470 -9.40 -3.24 10.24
N GLN A 471 -8.88 -2.73 9.11
CA GLN A 471 -7.45 -2.51 8.91
C GLN A 471 -7.16 -1.09 8.38
N TRP A 472 -5.98 -0.55 8.73
CA TRP A 472 -5.55 0.81 8.37
C TRP A 472 -5.42 0.99 6.86
N LEU A 473 -6.00 2.04 6.28
CA LEU A 473 -5.80 2.40 4.87
C LEU A 473 -4.40 2.96 4.57
N GLY A 474 -3.80 3.61 5.55
CA GLY A 474 -2.47 4.21 5.44
C GLY A 474 -1.37 3.35 6.06
N ALA A 475 -0.53 3.95 6.89
CA ALA A 475 0.64 3.31 7.48
C ALA A 475 0.27 2.11 8.38
N GLY A 476 0.90 0.98 8.15
CA GLY A 476 0.65 -0.27 8.88
C GLY A 476 1.04 -0.24 10.37
N ILE A 477 1.80 0.78 10.81
CA ILE A 477 2.07 1.00 12.24
C ILE A 477 0.84 1.47 13.01
N GLY A 478 -0.21 1.90 12.32
CA GLY A 478 -1.44 2.38 12.91
C GLY A 478 -1.35 3.81 13.45
N THR A 479 -2.33 4.16 14.28
CA THR A 479 -2.45 5.50 14.87
C THR A 479 -1.41 5.73 15.98
N GLY A 480 -1.04 6.98 16.23
CA GLY A 480 -0.32 7.44 17.41
C GLY A 480 1.08 6.85 17.64
N GLY A 481 1.65 6.19 16.65
CA GLY A 481 2.91 5.48 16.80
C GLY A 481 4.07 6.05 16.01
N ASN A 482 5.26 5.50 16.24
CA ASN A 482 6.46 5.79 15.44
C ASN A 482 7.24 4.53 15.06
N SER A 483 7.97 4.61 13.96
CA SER A 483 8.77 3.50 13.44
C SER A 483 10.09 3.99 12.86
N GLN A 484 11.16 3.23 13.10
CA GLN A 484 12.45 3.34 12.43
C GLN A 484 12.74 1.99 11.77
N TYR A 485 12.94 1.99 10.47
CA TYR A 485 13.12 0.81 9.64
C TYR A 485 14.41 0.91 8.84
N ILE A 486 15.21 -0.14 8.88
CA ILE A 486 16.44 -0.27 8.09
C ILE A 486 16.36 -1.59 7.34
N ARG A 487 16.68 -1.58 6.05
CA ARG A 487 16.69 -2.77 5.20
C ARG A 487 17.93 -2.78 4.31
N PHE A 488 18.49 -3.97 4.15
CA PHE A 488 19.44 -4.29 3.08
C PHE A 488 18.90 -5.42 2.23
N LYS A 489 18.82 -5.22 0.92
CA LYS A 489 18.37 -6.22 -0.06
C LYS A 489 19.44 -6.43 -1.12
N LEU A 490 19.82 -7.69 -1.35
CA LEU A 490 20.81 -8.09 -2.34
C LEU A 490 20.11 -8.84 -3.47
N TYR A 491 20.14 -8.27 -4.67
CA TYR A 491 19.66 -8.90 -5.90
C TYR A 491 20.78 -9.64 -6.61
N TYR A 492 20.53 -10.87 -7.04
CA TYR A 492 21.44 -11.73 -7.78
C TYR A 492 20.71 -12.54 -8.87
N PRO A 493 21.37 -13.19 -9.82
CA PRO A 493 20.71 -13.80 -10.99
C PRO A 493 19.61 -14.82 -10.66
N LYS A 494 19.69 -15.47 -9.51
CA LYS A 494 18.74 -16.51 -9.06
C LYS A 494 17.70 -16.00 -8.06
N GLY A 495 17.63 -14.68 -7.82
CA GLY A 495 16.65 -14.11 -6.90
C GLY A 495 17.16 -12.94 -6.08
N TYR A 496 16.71 -12.85 -4.84
CA TYR A 496 17.22 -11.89 -3.85
C TYR A 496 17.33 -12.50 -2.46
N TRP A 497 18.13 -11.84 -1.63
CA TRP A 497 18.15 -11.99 -0.18
C TRP A 497 17.93 -10.64 0.47
N ASN A 498 17.13 -10.61 1.56
CA ASN A 498 16.72 -9.42 2.29
C ASN A 498 16.97 -9.60 3.79
N LEU A 499 17.45 -8.55 4.43
CA LEU A 499 17.59 -8.44 5.89
C LEU A 499 17.06 -7.09 6.33
N PHE A 500 16.22 -7.06 7.37
CA PHE A 500 15.68 -5.81 7.90
C PHE A 500 15.58 -5.80 9.42
N PHE A 501 15.63 -4.60 9.95
CA PHE A 501 15.34 -4.31 11.35
C PHE A 501 14.35 -3.17 11.44
N GLN A 502 13.37 -3.30 12.34
CA GLN A 502 12.40 -2.25 12.65
C GLN A 502 12.27 -2.09 14.17
N ARG A 503 12.35 -0.86 14.64
CA ARG A 503 11.85 -0.47 15.94
C ARG A 503 10.49 0.21 15.73
N ASN A 504 9.47 -0.22 16.45
CA ASN A 504 8.13 0.34 16.40
C ASN A 504 7.61 0.58 17.82
N ASN A 505 7.14 1.80 18.10
CA ASN A 505 6.33 2.12 19.27
C ASN A 505 4.87 2.22 18.80
N PRO A 506 4.05 1.20 19.06
CA PRO A 506 2.63 1.27 18.73
C PRO A 506 1.93 2.24 19.65
N ASP A 507 1.18 3.18 19.08
CA ASP A 507 0.26 4.08 19.76
C ASP A 507 0.74 4.67 21.11
N LEU A 508 1.76 5.52 21.04
CA LEU A 508 2.20 6.30 22.21
C LEU A 508 1.14 7.29 22.69
N ASP A 509 0.26 7.74 21.79
CA ASP A 509 -0.85 8.61 22.14
C ASP A 509 -1.79 7.95 23.14
N TYR A 510 -2.01 6.61 23.02
CA TYR A 510 -2.78 5.87 24.00
C TYR A 510 -2.19 5.96 25.41
N THR A 511 -0.90 5.67 25.54
CA THR A 511 -0.20 5.76 26.84
C THR A 511 -0.33 7.14 27.44
N TRP A 512 -0.25 8.18 26.62
CA TRP A 512 -0.30 9.56 27.07
C TRP A 512 -1.70 10.05 27.43
N TYR A 513 -2.72 9.76 26.60
CA TYR A 513 -4.05 10.35 26.76
C TYR A 513 -5.01 9.51 27.59
N ILE A 514 -4.92 8.20 27.53
CA ILE A 514 -5.93 7.28 28.02
C ILE A 514 -5.44 6.57 29.27
N ASP A 515 -4.24 6.03 29.20
CA ASP A 515 -3.71 5.18 30.27
C ASP A 515 -3.22 5.97 31.51
N ARG A 516 -2.97 7.24 31.42
CA ARG A 516 -2.61 8.20 32.50
C ARG A 516 -2.22 7.54 33.83
N THR A 517 -1.34 6.54 33.77
CA THR A 517 -0.84 5.83 34.93
C THR A 517 0.04 6.76 35.77
N ASP A 518 0.25 6.43 37.04
CA ASP A 518 1.15 7.19 37.90
C ASP A 518 2.61 7.19 37.41
N VAL A 519 2.95 6.29 36.47
CA VAL A 519 4.31 6.12 35.91
C VAL A 519 4.22 5.83 34.41
N PRO A 520 3.85 6.83 33.58
CA PRO A 520 3.62 6.65 32.13
C PRO A 520 4.82 6.04 31.40
N GLU A 521 6.05 6.34 31.79
CA GLU A 521 7.27 5.82 31.18
C GLU A 521 7.41 4.29 31.30
N ARG A 522 6.67 3.64 32.19
CA ARG A 522 6.64 2.17 32.34
C ARG A 522 5.60 1.51 31.46
N SER A 523 4.65 2.25 30.96
CA SER A 523 3.54 1.77 30.14
C SER A 523 3.87 1.76 28.65
N VAL A 524 5.01 2.30 28.22
CA VAL A 524 5.38 2.38 26.80
C VAL A 524 5.62 1.00 26.21
N ARG A 525 4.93 0.75 25.11
CA ARG A 525 5.11 -0.48 24.29
C ARG A 525 6.22 -0.28 23.28
N VAL A 526 7.02 -1.31 23.05
CA VAL A 526 8.04 -1.30 22.00
C VAL A 526 8.04 -2.66 21.30
N LYS A 527 8.10 -2.65 19.98
CA LYS A 527 8.36 -3.83 19.16
C LYS A 527 9.74 -3.70 18.52
N LEU A 528 10.62 -4.66 18.78
CA LEU A 528 11.89 -4.82 18.09
C LEU A 528 11.75 -5.99 17.13
N ILE A 529 11.86 -5.71 15.85
CA ILE A 529 11.56 -6.65 14.77
C ILE A 529 12.82 -6.84 13.96
N LEU A 530 13.26 -8.09 13.82
CA LEU A 530 14.36 -8.49 12.98
C LEU A 530 13.88 -9.57 12.03
N GLY A 531 14.01 -9.35 10.73
CA GLY A 531 13.54 -10.30 9.74
C GLY A 531 14.53 -10.50 8.60
N THR A 532 14.48 -11.69 8.03
CA THR A 532 15.21 -12.04 6.81
C THR A 532 14.29 -12.85 5.91
N ASP A 533 14.32 -12.57 4.63
CA ASP A 533 13.62 -13.32 3.61
C ASP A 533 14.46 -13.45 2.34
N ALA A 534 14.14 -14.46 1.57
CA ALA A 534 14.79 -14.72 0.30
C ALA A 534 13.77 -15.19 -0.74
N LEU A 535 14.07 -14.89 -1.99
CA LEU A 535 13.36 -15.39 -3.15
C LEU A 535 14.37 -16.09 -4.06
N TYR A 536 14.00 -17.24 -4.59
CA TYR A 536 14.84 -18.02 -5.48
C TYR A 536 14.07 -18.52 -6.70
N PHE A 537 14.63 -18.31 -7.88
CA PHE A 537 14.12 -18.83 -9.14
C PHE A 537 14.57 -20.27 -9.33
N LEU A 538 13.68 -21.23 -9.07
CA LEU A 538 13.93 -22.65 -9.33
C LEU A 538 14.08 -22.93 -10.83
N THR A 539 13.18 -22.32 -11.62
CA THR A 539 13.22 -22.32 -13.09
C THR A 539 12.92 -20.92 -13.59
N GLU A 540 12.87 -20.68 -14.89
CA GLU A 540 12.44 -19.40 -15.47
C GLU A 540 10.99 -19.04 -15.08
N ASN A 541 10.16 -20.04 -14.77
CA ASN A 541 8.74 -19.89 -14.47
C ASN A 541 8.40 -20.12 -13.01
N LEU A 542 9.19 -20.89 -12.27
CA LEU A 542 8.87 -21.27 -10.90
C LEU A 542 9.76 -20.56 -9.90
N THR A 543 9.11 -19.81 -9.00
CA THR A 543 9.75 -19.05 -7.94
C THR A 543 9.34 -19.61 -6.58
N ILE A 544 10.28 -19.71 -5.67
CA ILE A 544 10.02 -19.97 -4.26
C ILE A 544 10.52 -18.80 -3.44
N SER A 545 9.83 -18.49 -2.37
CA SER A 545 10.29 -17.50 -1.38
C SER A 545 10.00 -17.99 0.03
N GLY A 546 10.69 -17.44 0.99
CA GLY A 546 10.45 -17.74 2.38
C GLY A 546 11.29 -16.87 3.30
N GLY A 547 10.87 -16.78 4.55
CA GLY A 547 11.55 -15.95 5.53
C GLY A 547 11.16 -16.24 6.96
N LEU A 548 11.92 -15.63 7.85
CA LEU A 548 11.75 -15.68 9.29
C LEU A 548 11.84 -14.25 9.83
N THR A 549 10.85 -13.87 10.61
CA THR A 549 10.82 -12.58 11.32
C THR A 549 10.61 -12.84 12.79
N SER A 550 11.47 -12.31 13.64
CA SER A 550 11.29 -12.27 15.09
C SER A 550 10.77 -10.90 15.49
N CYS A 551 9.70 -10.88 16.27
CA CYS A 551 9.14 -9.68 16.88
C CYS A 551 9.23 -9.82 18.39
N TYR A 552 10.14 -9.06 19.01
CA TYR A 552 10.27 -9.00 20.47
C TYR A 552 9.51 -7.77 20.95
N GLU A 553 8.47 -8.01 21.74
CA GLU A 553 7.63 -6.96 22.31
C GLU A 553 7.96 -6.74 23.78
N LEU A 554 8.25 -5.50 24.12
CA LEU A 554 8.29 -4.99 25.48
C LEU A 554 6.92 -4.45 25.83
N ASN A 555 6.38 -4.84 26.97
CA ASN A 555 5.09 -4.43 27.49
C ASN A 555 3.90 -4.61 26.51
N PRO A 556 3.69 -5.81 25.93
CA PRO A 556 2.64 -6.04 24.93
C PRO A 556 1.22 -5.75 25.40
N LEU A 557 0.98 -5.78 26.71
CA LEU A 557 -0.34 -5.56 27.31
C LEU A 557 -0.51 -4.14 27.88
N ASN A 558 0.50 -3.28 27.69
CA ASN A 558 0.49 -1.91 28.23
C ASN A 558 0.27 -1.87 29.75
N ASP A 559 0.91 -2.79 30.46
CA ASP A 559 0.81 -2.93 31.91
C ASP A 559 1.84 -2.03 32.62
N ASN A 560 1.56 -1.66 33.88
CA ASN A 560 2.45 -0.85 34.70
C ASN A 560 3.77 -1.54 35.07
N ASP A 561 3.85 -2.86 34.96
CA ASP A 561 5.08 -3.63 35.18
C ASP A 561 5.71 -4.11 33.87
N ALA A 562 6.28 -3.18 33.14
CA ALA A 562 6.97 -3.44 31.87
C ALA A 562 8.16 -4.41 32.02
N ALA A 563 8.72 -4.59 33.22
CA ALA A 563 9.91 -5.42 33.41
C ALA A 563 9.64 -6.92 33.25
N SER A 564 8.43 -7.39 33.58
CA SER A 564 8.01 -8.78 33.48
C SER A 564 7.16 -9.09 32.25
N ASN A 565 6.51 -8.08 31.65
CA ASN A 565 5.59 -8.26 30.53
C ASN A 565 6.34 -8.18 29.19
N ARG A 566 6.67 -9.36 28.65
CA ARG A 566 7.42 -9.49 27.39
C ARG A 566 6.83 -10.60 26.54
N ARG A 567 6.88 -10.43 25.21
CA ARG A 567 6.43 -11.45 24.26
C ARG A 567 7.42 -11.57 23.10
N LEU A 568 7.77 -12.79 22.76
CA LEU A 568 8.55 -13.11 21.58
C LEU A 568 7.65 -13.86 20.59
N ASN A 569 7.44 -13.28 19.43
CA ASN A 569 6.71 -13.88 18.33
C ASN A 569 7.66 -14.14 17.14
N PHE A 570 7.49 -15.29 16.51
CA PHE A 570 8.13 -15.60 15.25
C PHE A 570 7.06 -15.71 14.16
N LEU A 571 7.24 -14.95 13.09
CA LEU A 571 6.54 -15.16 11.83
C LEU A 571 7.46 -15.95 10.90
N ILE A 572 7.02 -17.15 10.54
CA ILE A 572 7.68 -17.98 9.52
C ILE A 572 6.77 -17.95 8.29
N HIS A 573 7.32 -17.69 7.12
CA HIS A 573 6.53 -17.72 5.88
C HIS A 573 7.25 -18.44 4.75
N ALA A 574 6.46 -18.96 3.82
CA ALA A 574 6.93 -19.54 2.58
C ALA A 574 5.89 -19.34 1.47
N ALA A 575 6.35 -19.11 0.26
CA ALA A 575 5.48 -19.00 -0.90
C ALA A 575 6.07 -19.71 -2.12
N VAL A 576 5.17 -20.15 -2.99
CA VAL A 576 5.49 -20.72 -4.31
C VAL A 576 4.68 -19.95 -5.34
N LYS A 577 5.34 -19.48 -6.40
CA LYS A 577 4.70 -18.71 -7.48
C LYS A 577 5.11 -19.28 -8.83
N TYR A 578 4.14 -19.44 -9.71
CA TYR A 578 4.38 -19.76 -11.11
C TYR A 578 4.19 -18.48 -11.96
N ASN A 579 5.20 -18.14 -12.74
CA ASN A 579 5.21 -16.99 -13.64
C ASN A 579 5.13 -17.50 -15.08
N PHE A 580 4.08 -17.13 -15.79
CA PHE A 580 3.89 -17.53 -17.20
C PHE A 580 4.77 -16.74 -18.15
#